data_7844285d6fe3474842976414ea7e1d3a
#
_entry.id   7844285d6fe3474842976414ea7e1d3a
#
_cell.length_a   1.000
_cell.length_b   1.000
_cell.length_c   1.000
_cell.angle_alpha   90.00
_cell.angle_beta   90.00
_cell.angle_gamma   90.00
#
_symmetry.space_group_name_H-M   'P 1'
#
loop_
_entity.id
_entity.type
_entity.pdbx_description
1 polymer ?
#
loop_
_entity_poly.entity_id
_entity_poly.type
_entity_poly.pdbx_seq_one_letter_code
_entity_poly.pdbx_strand_id
1 'polypeptide(L)'
;YYLNYFETLEYVEDRDINPKSSNGEWTSSIIFAVIAATFVHTYFMQPYTIPTSSLEKSLLVGDFLFVSKFHYGARVPMTTIAAPMVHDTIPIIKTRSYLNKKQLPFLAELPYLRLPGFQKIKRNEIVCFNWPVDTFKNMYFTDKHYYKPIDKKTNYVKRAVGIAGDTLEVINGYVYINGEKNQLPKRAKLQFSYLVQPKKNKFNQKVMINNYDITDRFGPINSNYTYKFMGI
;
A
#
# COMPACT_ATOMS: atom_id res chain seq x y z
N TYR A 1 27.45 -33.54 -31.07
CA TYR A 1 26.66 -32.37 -30.55
C TYR A 1 26.30 -32.50 -29.06
N TYR A 2 25.93 -33.69 -28.59
CA TYR A 2 25.61 -33.94 -27.20
C TYR A 2 26.84 -33.98 -26.27
N LEU A 3 27.95 -34.50 -26.73
CA LEU A 3 29.19 -34.54 -25.95
C LEU A 3 29.72 -33.11 -25.59
N ASN A 4 29.68 -32.19 -26.55
CA ASN A 4 30.09 -30.80 -26.32
C ASN A 4 29.21 -30.06 -25.32
N TYR A 5 27.95 -30.48 -25.15
CA TYR A 5 27.04 -29.90 -24.17
C TYR A 5 27.43 -30.31 -22.74
N PHE A 6 27.80 -31.54 -22.52
CA PHE A 6 28.23 -32.04 -21.23
C PHE A 6 29.60 -31.45 -20.83
N GLU A 7 30.56 -31.36 -21.74
CA GLU A 7 31.84 -30.70 -21.50
C GLU A 7 31.67 -29.22 -21.14
N THR A 8 30.70 -28.54 -21.73
CA THR A 8 30.40 -27.12 -21.40
C THR A 8 29.78 -26.97 -20.02
N LEU A 9 28.99 -27.94 -19.55
CA LEU A 9 28.43 -27.95 -18.20
C LEU A 9 29.51 -28.23 -17.15
N GLU A 10 30.42 -29.18 -17.41
CA GLU A 10 31.55 -29.48 -16.53
C GLU A 10 32.49 -28.27 -16.40
N TYR A 11 32.74 -27.53 -17.49
CA TYR A 11 33.55 -26.32 -17.48
C TYR A 11 32.90 -25.14 -16.71
N VAL A 12 31.57 -25.13 -16.59
CA VAL A 12 30.83 -24.13 -15.79
C VAL A 12 30.84 -24.50 -14.31
N GLU A 13 30.87 -25.78 -13.98
CA GLU A 13 30.91 -26.26 -12.60
C GLU A 13 32.27 -25.98 -11.93
N ASP A 14 33.35 -26.01 -12.69
CA ASP A 14 34.71 -25.72 -12.22
C ASP A 14 35.07 -24.21 -12.18
N ARG A 15 34.12 -23.35 -12.60
CA ARG A 15 34.29 -21.93 -12.49
C ARG A 15 34.13 -21.51 -11.04
N ASP A 16 35.22 -21.18 -10.39
CA ASP A 16 35.21 -20.62 -9.03
C ASP A 16 34.43 -19.29 -9.00
N ILE A 17 33.11 -19.40 -8.76
CA ILE A 17 32.18 -18.27 -8.74
C ILE A 17 32.30 -17.51 -7.42
N ASN A 18 33.08 -18.04 -6.46
CA ASN A 18 33.29 -17.42 -5.17
C ASN A 18 34.22 -16.22 -5.30
N PRO A 19 33.81 -15.05 -4.83
CA PRO A 19 34.68 -13.90 -4.81
C PRO A 19 35.88 -14.16 -3.92
N LYS A 20 37.08 -13.99 -4.45
CA LYS A 20 38.38 -14.26 -3.76
C LYS A 20 38.68 -13.33 -2.57
N SER A 21 37.77 -12.42 -2.24
CA SER A 21 37.91 -11.49 -1.12
C SER A 21 36.66 -11.42 -0.28
N SER A 22 36.79 -11.25 1.04
CA SER A 22 35.69 -11.06 1.98
C SER A 22 34.77 -9.91 1.58
N ASN A 23 35.28 -8.81 1.06
CA ASN A 23 34.51 -7.69 0.55
C ASN A 23 33.64 -8.08 -0.66
N GLY A 24 34.15 -8.96 -1.52
CA GLY A 24 33.41 -9.48 -2.66
C GLY A 24 32.24 -10.39 -2.25
N GLU A 25 32.43 -11.23 -1.23
CA GLU A 25 31.38 -12.09 -0.67
C GLU A 25 30.26 -11.27 -0.05
N TRP A 26 30.58 -10.28 0.76
CA TRP A 26 29.60 -9.36 1.34
C TRP A 26 28.81 -8.62 0.28
N THR A 27 29.49 -8.08 -0.73
CA THR A 27 28.86 -7.35 -1.83
C THR A 27 27.90 -8.23 -2.62
N SER A 28 28.32 -9.45 -2.99
CA SER A 28 27.48 -10.38 -3.75
C SER A 28 26.25 -10.82 -2.93
N SER A 29 26.42 -11.08 -1.64
CA SER A 29 25.33 -11.44 -0.73
C SER A 29 24.30 -10.33 -0.59
N ILE A 30 24.73 -9.07 -0.44
CA ILE A 30 23.84 -7.91 -0.38
C ILE A 30 23.10 -7.72 -1.69
N ILE A 31 23.77 -7.81 -2.84
CA ILE A 31 23.13 -7.70 -4.16
C ILE A 31 22.09 -8.80 -4.34
N PHE A 32 22.44 -10.04 -4.03
CA PHE A 32 21.50 -11.16 -4.07
C PHE A 32 20.26 -10.90 -3.18
N ALA A 33 20.47 -10.50 -1.92
CA ALA A 33 19.40 -10.22 -0.98
C ALA A 33 18.46 -9.12 -1.48
N VAL A 34 19.01 -8.04 -2.06
CA VAL A 34 18.21 -6.93 -2.62
C VAL A 34 17.39 -7.40 -3.83
N ILE A 35 17.99 -8.18 -4.73
CA ILE A 35 17.28 -8.72 -5.92
C ILE A 35 16.17 -9.68 -5.47
N ALA A 36 16.47 -10.62 -4.58
CA ALA A 36 15.51 -11.60 -4.09
C ALA A 36 14.35 -10.91 -3.33
N ALA A 37 14.65 -9.97 -2.44
CA ALA A 37 13.63 -9.21 -1.72
C ALA A 37 12.75 -8.40 -2.68
N THR A 38 13.34 -7.74 -3.68
CA THR A 38 12.59 -6.97 -4.69
C THR A 38 11.65 -7.88 -5.48
N PHE A 39 12.11 -9.06 -5.87
CA PHE A 39 11.31 -10.04 -6.59
C PHE A 39 10.12 -10.54 -5.74
N VAL A 40 10.38 -10.92 -4.49
CA VAL A 40 9.34 -11.38 -3.56
C VAL A 40 8.31 -10.27 -3.29
N HIS A 41 8.75 -9.04 -3.02
CA HIS A 41 7.85 -7.92 -2.76
C HIS A 41 7.04 -7.50 -3.98
N THR A 42 7.55 -7.71 -5.17
CA THR A 42 6.85 -7.36 -6.41
C THR A 42 5.79 -8.38 -6.78
N TYR A 43 6.10 -9.66 -6.72
CA TYR A 43 5.28 -10.71 -7.31
C TYR A 43 4.54 -11.59 -6.31
N PHE A 44 5.03 -11.70 -5.08
CA PHE A 44 4.45 -12.61 -4.08
C PHE A 44 3.74 -11.88 -2.96
N MET A 45 4.47 -11.21 -2.09
CA MET A 45 3.88 -10.56 -0.93
C MET A 45 4.70 -9.35 -0.48
N GLN A 46 4.01 -8.36 0.04
CA GLN A 46 4.62 -7.14 0.53
C GLN A 46 4.11 -6.80 1.94
N PRO A 47 5.02 -6.57 2.91
CA PRO A 47 4.63 -6.17 4.25
C PRO A 47 4.16 -4.72 4.28
N TYR A 48 3.14 -4.43 5.08
CA TYR A 48 2.64 -3.09 5.37
C TYR A 48 2.26 -2.97 6.84
N THR A 49 2.25 -1.74 7.33
CA THR A 49 1.72 -1.40 8.65
C THR A 49 0.48 -0.53 8.46
N ILE A 50 -0.54 -0.74 9.29
CA ILE A 50 -1.78 0.05 9.27
C ILE A 50 -1.57 1.37 10.03
N PRO A 51 -1.60 2.53 9.35
CA PRO A 51 -1.33 3.81 9.99
C PRO A 51 -2.59 4.53 10.50
N THR A 52 -3.78 4.10 10.11
CA THR A 52 -5.04 4.82 10.37
C THR A 52 -6.17 3.87 10.77
N SER A 53 -7.14 4.38 11.53
CA SER A 53 -8.29 3.66 12.05
C SER A 53 -9.44 3.43 11.04
N SER A 54 -9.26 3.74 9.77
CA SER A 54 -10.33 3.67 8.76
C SER A 54 -10.90 2.26 8.49
N LEU A 55 -10.26 1.22 9.00
CA LEU A 55 -10.74 -0.17 9.01
C LEU A 55 -10.86 -0.73 10.43
N GLU A 56 -11.09 0.16 11.40
CA GLU A 56 -11.16 -0.15 12.83
C GLU A 56 -12.05 -1.36 13.12
N LYS A 57 -11.61 -2.16 14.09
CA LYS A 57 -12.11 -3.49 14.48
C LYS A 57 -11.87 -4.59 13.43
N SER A 58 -11.65 -4.28 12.17
CA SER A 58 -11.19 -5.27 11.17
C SER A 58 -9.67 -5.35 11.10
N LEU A 59 -9.02 -4.18 11.05
CA LEU A 59 -7.56 -3.98 11.12
C LEU A 59 -7.31 -2.84 12.08
N LEU A 60 -6.43 -3.03 13.04
CA LEU A 60 -6.11 -2.02 14.05
C LEU A 60 -4.91 -1.18 13.63
N VAL A 61 -4.83 0.04 14.15
CA VAL A 61 -3.65 0.89 13.96
C VAL A 61 -2.44 0.22 14.57
N GLY A 62 -1.36 0.10 13.80
CA GLY A 62 -0.13 -0.60 14.20
C GLY A 62 -0.06 -2.07 13.79
N ASP A 63 -1.15 -2.66 13.29
CA ASP A 63 -1.11 -4.02 12.77
C ASP A 63 -0.13 -4.15 11.60
N PHE A 64 0.66 -5.23 11.60
CA PHE A 64 1.48 -5.63 10.47
C PHE A 64 0.72 -6.66 9.63
N LEU A 65 0.73 -6.45 8.33
CA LEU A 65 0.07 -7.35 7.40
C LEU A 65 0.92 -7.62 6.17
N PHE A 66 0.75 -8.79 5.60
CA PHE A 66 1.31 -9.15 4.30
C PHE A 66 0.22 -9.07 3.23
N VAL A 67 0.43 -8.20 2.25
CA VAL A 67 -0.45 -8.09 1.10
C VAL A 67 0.00 -9.09 0.05
N SER A 68 -0.85 -10.07 -0.22
CA SER A 68 -0.63 -11.03 -1.29
C SER A 68 -0.82 -10.39 -2.66
N LYS A 69 0.12 -10.61 -3.56
CA LYS A 69 0.08 -10.10 -4.92
C LYS A 69 -0.60 -11.07 -5.91
N PHE A 70 -0.58 -12.35 -5.62
CA PHE A 70 -1.06 -13.39 -6.53
C PHE A 70 -2.57 -13.62 -6.48
N HIS A 71 -3.27 -13.28 -5.37
CA HIS A 71 -4.72 -13.49 -5.30
C HIS A 71 -5.46 -12.78 -6.44
N TYR A 72 -5.18 -11.50 -6.65
CA TYR A 72 -5.77 -10.71 -7.74
C TYR A 72 -4.83 -10.53 -8.94
N GLY A 73 -3.73 -11.28 -8.97
CA GLY A 73 -2.67 -11.18 -9.96
C GLY A 73 -1.64 -10.09 -9.67
N ALA A 74 -0.37 -10.44 -9.70
CA ALA A 74 0.73 -9.50 -9.52
C ALA A 74 0.81 -8.55 -10.71
N ARG A 75 0.99 -7.26 -10.42
CA ARG A 75 1.25 -6.27 -11.47
C ARG A 75 2.73 -6.23 -11.78
N VAL A 76 3.07 -6.36 -13.06
CA VAL A 76 4.43 -6.13 -13.55
C VAL A 76 4.79 -4.66 -13.31
N PRO A 77 5.98 -4.35 -12.77
CA PRO A 77 6.40 -2.97 -12.58
C PRO A 77 6.35 -2.18 -13.90
N MET A 78 5.74 -1.01 -13.85
CA MET A 78 5.68 -0.12 -15.01
C MET A 78 6.96 0.70 -15.13
N THR A 79 7.58 1.07 -14.01
CA THR A 79 8.85 1.79 -13.98
C THR A 79 10.02 0.83 -14.10
N THR A 80 10.66 0.79 -15.26
CA THR A 80 11.75 -0.15 -15.57
C THR A 80 13.02 0.13 -14.79
N ILE A 81 13.36 1.40 -14.61
CA ILE A 81 14.55 1.82 -13.87
C ILE A 81 14.09 2.57 -12.62
N ALA A 82 14.19 1.89 -11.50
CA ALA A 82 13.81 2.41 -10.21
C ALA A 82 14.74 1.85 -9.12
N ALA A 83 14.98 2.64 -8.07
CA ALA A 83 15.70 2.16 -6.90
C ALA A 83 14.90 1.03 -6.23
N PRO A 84 15.52 -0.12 -5.95
CA PRO A 84 14.85 -1.26 -5.34
C PRO A 84 14.31 -0.88 -3.96
N MET A 85 13.13 -1.41 -3.61
CA MET A 85 12.46 -1.21 -2.31
C MET A 85 12.16 0.26 -1.92
N VAL A 86 12.40 1.22 -2.80
CA VAL A 86 12.08 2.65 -2.60
C VAL A 86 10.84 3.01 -3.40
N HIS A 87 9.85 3.61 -2.73
CA HIS A 87 8.56 3.89 -3.36
C HIS A 87 8.64 5.07 -4.35
N ASP A 88 8.71 6.29 -3.90
CA ASP A 88 8.68 7.50 -4.74
C ASP A 88 9.95 8.33 -4.62
N THR A 89 10.38 8.63 -3.41
CA THR A 89 11.49 9.53 -3.13
C THR A 89 12.55 8.83 -2.29
N ILE A 90 13.80 8.95 -2.69
CA ILE A 90 14.93 8.41 -1.92
C ILE A 90 15.10 9.25 -0.65
N PRO A 91 15.03 8.64 0.56
CA PRO A 91 14.97 9.38 1.83
C PRO A 91 16.14 10.36 2.06
N ILE A 92 17.36 9.95 1.70
CA ILE A 92 18.58 10.72 1.97
C ILE A 92 18.74 11.86 0.97
N ILE A 93 18.63 11.55 -0.33
CA ILE A 93 18.92 12.48 -1.43
C ILE A 93 17.72 13.34 -1.78
N LYS A 94 16.51 12.97 -1.35
CA LYS A 94 15.22 13.62 -1.63
C LYS A 94 14.91 13.77 -3.14
N THR A 95 15.53 12.92 -3.97
CA THR A 95 15.28 12.82 -5.41
C THR A 95 14.30 11.70 -5.71
N ARG A 96 13.76 11.66 -6.93
CA ARG A 96 12.92 10.56 -7.39
C ARG A 96 13.69 9.24 -7.37
N SER A 97 13.01 8.18 -6.95
CA SER A 97 13.56 6.82 -6.95
C SER A 97 13.52 6.13 -8.32
N TYR A 98 12.97 6.79 -9.35
CA TYR A 98 12.75 6.21 -10.68
C TYR A 98 12.97 7.23 -11.79
N LEU A 99 13.32 6.74 -12.97
CA LEU A 99 13.39 7.56 -14.18
C LEU A 99 12.00 7.71 -14.81
N ASN A 100 11.71 8.91 -15.30
CA ASN A 100 10.42 9.21 -15.95
C ASN A 100 10.57 9.30 -17.48
N LYS A 101 9.44 9.39 -18.20
CA LYS A 101 9.41 9.49 -19.67
C LYS A 101 10.21 10.66 -20.25
N LYS A 102 10.41 11.75 -19.49
CA LYS A 102 11.24 12.87 -19.94
C LYS A 102 12.72 12.54 -19.95
N GLN A 103 13.15 11.67 -19.04
CA GLN A 103 14.55 11.25 -18.91
C GLN A 103 14.88 10.06 -19.83
N LEU A 104 13.91 9.15 -20.02
CA LEU A 104 14.07 7.96 -20.85
C LEU A 104 12.76 7.65 -21.61
N PRO A 105 12.52 8.27 -22.78
CA PRO A 105 11.21 8.27 -23.45
C PRO A 105 10.63 6.88 -23.77
N PHE A 106 11.48 5.91 -24.16
CA PHE A 106 11.02 4.60 -24.63
C PHE A 106 11.01 3.51 -23.55
N LEU A 107 11.83 3.64 -22.51
CA LEU A 107 12.05 2.58 -21.51
C LEU A 107 11.59 2.95 -20.09
N ALA A 108 11.29 4.22 -19.83
CA ALA A 108 10.99 4.67 -18.47
C ALA A 108 9.68 4.10 -17.91
N GLU A 109 8.72 3.80 -18.77
CA GLU A 109 7.41 3.35 -18.33
C GLU A 109 6.83 2.34 -19.31
N LEU A 110 6.72 1.10 -18.87
CA LEU A 110 6.07 0.01 -19.62
C LEU A 110 4.55 0.13 -19.59
N PRO A 111 3.85 -0.49 -20.55
CA PRO A 111 2.40 -0.60 -20.51
C PRO A 111 1.93 -1.36 -19.26
N TYR A 112 0.69 -1.07 -18.85
CA TYR A 112 0.09 -1.79 -17.73
C TYR A 112 -0.08 -3.27 -18.07
N LEU A 113 0.57 -4.14 -17.29
CA LEU A 113 0.43 -5.58 -17.38
C LEU A 113 0.20 -6.17 -15.98
N ARG A 114 -0.81 -7.01 -15.88
CA ARG A 114 -1.13 -7.77 -14.66
C ARG A 114 -1.15 -9.26 -14.99
N LEU A 115 -0.45 -10.04 -14.19
CA LEU A 115 -0.48 -11.49 -14.28
C LEU A 115 -1.87 -12.02 -13.87
N PRO A 116 -2.27 -13.21 -14.34
CA PRO A 116 -3.50 -13.84 -13.90
C PRO A 116 -3.53 -14.01 -12.37
N GLY A 117 -4.69 -13.75 -11.77
CA GLY A 117 -4.94 -13.99 -10.34
C GLY A 117 -5.78 -15.23 -10.12
N PHE A 118 -5.73 -15.76 -8.89
CA PHE A 118 -6.50 -16.96 -8.51
C PHE A 118 -7.97 -16.66 -8.22
N GLN A 119 -8.30 -15.41 -7.91
CA GLN A 119 -9.68 -15.03 -7.59
C GLN A 119 -10.02 -13.62 -8.08
N LYS A 120 -11.33 -13.35 -8.15
CA LYS A 120 -11.89 -12.02 -8.40
C LYS A 120 -12.25 -11.36 -7.07
N ILE A 121 -12.23 -10.02 -7.03
CA ILE A 121 -12.65 -9.25 -5.86
C ILE A 121 -14.14 -9.51 -5.59
N LYS A 122 -14.46 -9.76 -4.30
CA LYS A 122 -15.83 -9.94 -3.81
C LYS A 122 -16.23 -8.74 -2.95
N ARG A 123 -17.54 -8.54 -2.78
CA ARG A 123 -18.07 -7.51 -1.89
C ARG A 123 -17.58 -7.74 -0.46
N ASN A 124 -17.28 -6.66 0.24
CA ASN A 124 -16.80 -6.62 1.62
C ASN A 124 -15.38 -7.19 1.85
N GLU A 125 -14.65 -7.61 0.81
CA GLU A 125 -13.23 -7.95 0.94
C GLU A 125 -12.36 -6.72 1.23
N ILE A 126 -11.30 -6.92 2.00
CA ILE A 126 -10.30 -5.88 2.24
C ILE A 126 -9.26 -5.95 1.12
N VAL A 127 -9.12 -4.86 0.38
CA VAL A 127 -8.24 -4.78 -0.79
C VAL A 127 -7.19 -3.71 -0.61
N CYS A 128 -5.98 -4.01 -1.10
CA CYS A 128 -4.90 -3.04 -1.22
C CYS A 128 -4.81 -2.56 -2.67
N PHE A 129 -4.77 -1.25 -2.86
CA PHE A 129 -4.71 -0.64 -4.19
C PHE A 129 -3.90 0.66 -4.18
N ASN A 130 -3.40 1.06 -5.34
CA ASN A 130 -2.73 2.36 -5.47
C ASN A 130 -3.77 3.47 -5.58
N TRP A 131 -3.63 4.52 -4.78
CA TRP A 131 -4.58 5.62 -4.73
C TRP A 131 -4.57 6.43 -6.05
N PRO A 132 -5.67 6.43 -6.82
CA PRO A 132 -5.69 7.06 -8.15
C PRO A 132 -5.38 8.57 -8.13
N VAL A 133 -5.81 9.25 -7.07
CA VAL A 133 -5.70 10.71 -6.92
C VAL A 133 -4.31 11.14 -6.41
N ASP A 134 -3.39 10.22 -6.13
CA ASP A 134 -2.02 10.55 -5.75
C ASP A 134 -1.24 11.14 -6.94
N THR A 135 -1.43 12.43 -7.13
CA THR A 135 -0.79 13.25 -8.18
C THR A 135 -0.02 14.43 -7.57
N PHE A 136 0.38 14.33 -6.31
CA PHE A 136 1.11 15.36 -5.58
C PHE A 136 2.46 14.85 -5.11
N LYS A 137 3.44 15.75 -5.05
CA LYS A 137 4.77 15.41 -4.51
C LYS A 137 4.69 15.08 -3.03
N ASN A 138 3.85 15.83 -2.30
CA ASN A 138 3.55 15.59 -0.90
C ASN A 138 2.03 15.63 -0.72
N MET A 139 1.47 14.64 -0.05
CA MET A 139 0.02 14.52 0.20
C MET A 139 -0.56 15.72 0.99
N TYR A 140 0.26 16.42 1.75
CA TYR A 140 -0.15 17.58 2.55
C TYR A 140 -0.04 18.93 1.82
N PHE A 141 0.65 18.97 0.67
CA PHE A 141 0.86 20.19 -0.12
C PHE A 141 0.41 19.95 -1.56
N THR A 142 -0.70 20.57 -1.95
CA THR A 142 -1.39 20.33 -3.22
C THR A 142 -0.98 21.30 -4.32
N ASP A 143 0.15 21.99 -4.19
CA ASP A 143 0.49 23.17 -4.98
C ASP A 143 0.80 22.91 -6.46
N LYS A 144 1.27 21.71 -6.80
CA LYS A 144 1.62 21.37 -8.19
C LYS A 144 1.29 19.92 -8.53
N HIS A 145 0.66 19.73 -9.67
CA HIS A 145 0.50 18.39 -10.23
C HIS A 145 1.86 17.74 -10.49
N TYR A 146 2.01 16.56 -9.91
CA TYR A 146 3.20 15.75 -9.99
C TYR A 146 2.83 14.37 -10.54
N TYR A 147 3.20 14.12 -11.79
CA TYR A 147 2.92 12.86 -12.41
C TYR A 147 3.64 11.72 -11.70
N LYS A 148 2.88 10.71 -11.26
CA LYS A 148 3.37 9.45 -10.72
C LYS A 148 2.80 8.29 -11.53
N PRO A 149 3.64 7.36 -12.03
CA PRO A 149 3.17 6.08 -12.54
C PRO A 149 2.37 5.34 -11.48
N ILE A 150 1.44 4.48 -11.90
CA ILE A 150 0.51 3.84 -10.96
C ILE A 150 1.21 2.97 -9.91
N ASP A 151 2.34 2.35 -10.26
CA ASP A 151 3.16 1.53 -9.35
C ASP A 151 3.97 2.37 -8.33
N LYS A 152 4.03 3.68 -8.52
CA LYS A 152 4.68 4.64 -7.60
C LYS A 152 3.67 5.49 -6.81
N LYS A 153 2.37 5.25 -6.98
CA LYS A 153 1.34 5.88 -6.17
C LYS A 153 1.19 5.20 -4.82
N THR A 154 0.82 5.97 -3.81
CA THR A 154 0.63 5.50 -2.43
C THR A 154 -0.37 4.35 -2.37
N ASN A 155 -0.05 3.33 -1.61
CA ASN A 155 -0.92 2.19 -1.38
C ASN A 155 -1.95 2.51 -0.29
N TYR A 156 -3.20 2.19 -0.57
CA TYR A 156 -4.32 2.28 0.37
C TYR A 156 -4.93 0.92 0.60
N VAL A 157 -5.39 0.69 1.82
CA VAL A 157 -6.15 -0.50 2.20
C VAL A 157 -7.55 -0.07 2.56
N LYS A 158 -8.56 -0.56 1.85
CA LYS A 158 -9.97 -0.24 2.06
C LYS A 158 -10.84 -1.47 1.81
N ARG A 159 -12.11 -1.40 2.27
CA ARG A 159 -13.10 -2.43 2.00
C ARG A 159 -13.76 -2.18 0.64
N ALA A 160 -13.75 -3.20 -0.22
CA ALA A 160 -14.46 -3.18 -1.51
C ALA A 160 -15.95 -3.42 -1.26
N VAL A 161 -16.75 -2.38 -1.23
CA VAL A 161 -18.19 -2.48 -0.94
C VAL A 161 -19.01 -2.83 -2.18
N GLY A 162 -18.56 -2.46 -3.38
CA GLY A 162 -19.22 -2.76 -4.65
C GLY A 162 -18.29 -3.44 -5.64
N ILE A 163 -18.85 -4.17 -6.58
CA ILE A 163 -18.16 -4.80 -7.71
C ILE A 163 -18.75 -4.28 -9.03
N ALA A 164 -18.11 -4.61 -10.16
CA ALA A 164 -18.59 -4.19 -11.47
C ALA A 164 -20.03 -4.67 -11.71
N GLY A 165 -20.91 -3.77 -12.15
CA GLY A 165 -22.33 -4.00 -12.37
C GLY A 165 -23.23 -3.64 -11.18
N ASP A 166 -22.67 -3.33 -10.01
CA ASP A 166 -23.48 -2.89 -8.87
C ASP A 166 -23.91 -1.42 -8.99
N THR A 167 -25.13 -1.15 -8.54
CA THR A 167 -25.59 0.20 -8.20
C THR A 167 -25.32 0.46 -6.73
N LEU A 168 -24.59 1.54 -6.41
CA LEU A 168 -24.20 1.87 -5.06
C LEU A 168 -24.82 3.20 -4.63
N GLU A 169 -25.47 3.19 -3.46
CA GLU A 169 -26.03 4.37 -2.82
C GLU A 169 -25.53 4.49 -1.38
N VAL A 170 -25.47 5.71 -0.87
CA VAL A 170 -25.19 5.98 0.55
C VAL A 170 -26.32 6.79 1.14
N ILE A 171 -27.08 6.17 2.04
CA ILE A 171 -28.24 6.78 2.70
C ILE A 171 -27.96 6.84 4.20
N ASN A 172 -27.95 8.06 4.77
CA ASN A 172 -27.66 8.30 6.19
C ASN A 172 -26.37 7.63 6.69
N GLY A 173 -25.31 7.59 5.85
CA GLY A 173 -24.04 6.97 6.18
C GLY A 173 -23.97 5.44 5.99
N TYR A 174 -25.08 4.81 5.62
CA TYR A 174 -25.14 3.38 5.31
C TYR A 174 -25.03 3.13 3.81
N VAL A 175 -24.25 2.13 3.43
CA VAL A 175 -24.10 1.71 2.03
C VAL A 175 -25.23 0.76 1.66
N TYR A 176 -25.86 1.02 0.51
CA TYR A 176 -26.83 0.16 -0.14
C TYR A 176 -26.25 -0.30 -1.47
N ILE A 177 -26.46 -1.56 -1.80
CA ILE A 177 -26.00 -2.19 -3.04
C ILE A 177 -27.22 -2.81 -3.72
N ASN A 178 -27.50 -2.36 -4.95
CA ASN A 178 -28.65 -2.80 -5.73
C ASN A 178 -30.00 -2.63 -4.97
N GLY A 179 -30.12 -1.54 -4.18
CA GLY A 179 -31.30 -1.23 -3.38
C GLY A 179 -31.34 -1.90 -2.00
N GLU A 180 -30.45 -2.83 -1.70
CA GLU A 180 -30.40 -3.52 -0.42
C GLU A 180 -29.27 -2.98 0.49
N LYS A 181 -29.54 -2.88 1.80
CA LYS A 181 -28.54 -2.43 2.78
C LYS A 181 -27.39 -3.44 2.86
N ASN A 182 -26.18 -2.96 2.64
CA ASN A 182 -24.99 -3.81 2.70
C ASN A 182 -24.78 -4.40 4.10
N GLN A 183 -24.68 -5.73 4.17
CA GLN A 183 -24.40 -6.46 5.40
C GLN A 183 -22.89 -6.54 5.61
N LEU A 184 -22.41 -5.88 6.65
CA LEU A 184 -21.00 -5.88 6.99
C LEU A 184 -20.58 -7.18 7.68
N PRO A 185 -19.32 -7.65 7.47
CA PRO A 185 -18.74 -8.75 8.26
C PRO A 185 -18.74 -8.42 9.76
N LYS A 186 -18.79 -9.45 10.63
CA LYS A 186 -18.90 -9.31 12.10
C LYS A 186 -17.91 -8.33 12.72
N ARG A 187 -16.67 -8.28 12.23
CA ARG A 187 -15.62 -7.39 12.75
C ARG A 187 -15.64 -5.98 12.15
N ALA A 188 -16.39 -5.76 11.08
CA ALA A 188 -16.49 -4.44 10.47
C ALA A 188 -17.49 -3.58 11.25
N LYS A 189 -17.06 -2.38 11.62
CA LYS A 189 -17.88 -1.37 12.29
C LYS A 189 -17.87 -0.08 11.48
N LEU A 190 -19.02 0.55 11.37
CA LEU A 190 -19.10 1.87 10.77
C LEU A 190 -18.66 2.93 11.78
N GLN A 191 -17.98 3.94 11.29
CA GLN A 191 -17.58 5.09 12.09
C GLN A 191 -18.36 6.32 11.62
N PHE A 192 -18.91 7.05 12.57
CA PHE A 192 -19.65 8.28 12.32
C PHE A 192 -18.95 9.46 12.99
N SER A 193 -19.11 10.65 12.43
CA SER A 193 -18.63 11.88 13.03
C SER A 193 -19.62 12.43 14.04
N TYR A 194 -19.18 12.70 15.24
CA TYR A 194 -20.00 13.28 16.31
C TYR A 194 -19.47 14.65 16.72
N LEU A 195 -20.36 15.58 16.96
CA LEU A 195 -20.07 16.84 17.63
C LEU A 195 -20.40 16.67 19.12
N VAL A 196 -19.42 16.91 19.97
CA VAL A 196 -19.59 16.70 21.41
C VAL A 196 -19.14 17.95 22.17
N GLN A 197 -19.99 18.42 23.07
CA GLN A 197 -19.72 19.53 23.96
C GLN A 197 -19.56 19.00 25.39
N PRO A 198 -18.43 19.23 26.07
CA PRO A 198 -18.26 18.81 27.46
C PRO A 198 -19.08 19.70 28.39
N LYS A 199 -19.65 19.11 29.44
CA LYS A 199 -20.44 19.85 30.42
C LYS A 199 -19.60 20.74 31.34
N LYS A 200 -18.38 20.36 31.66
CA LYS A 200 -17.57 21.06 32.67
C LYS A 200 -16.11 21.35 32.26
N ASN A 201 -15.38 20.43 31.67
CA ASN A 201 -13.94 20.54 31.40
C ASN A 201 -13.58 20.21 29.96
N LYS A 202 -12.37 20.64 29.53
CA LYS A 202 -11.81 20.21 28.22
C LYS A 202 -11.62 18.70 28.20
N PHE A 203 -11.81 18.08 27.05
CA PHE A 203 -11.54 16.66 26.85
C PHE A 203 -10.04 16.38 27.01
N ASN A 204 -9.72 15.33 27.76
CA ASN A 204 -8.38 14.81 27.88
C ASN A 204 -8.24 13.60 26.94
N GLN A 205 -7.25 13.64 26.04
CA GLN A 205 -7.03 12.59 25.06
C GLN A 205 -6.79 11.22 25.71
N LYS A 206 -6.04 11.15 26.81
CA LYS A 206 -5.80 9.88 27.52
C LYS A 206 -7.09 9.26 28.04
N VAL A 207 -7.98 10.09 28.60
CA VAL A 207 -9.30 9.63 29.09
C VAL A 207 -10.16 9.14 27.92
N MET A 208 -10.12 9.83 26.79
CA MET A 208 -10.91 9.44 25.61
C MET A 208 -10.42 8.11 25.02
N ILE A 209 -9.12 7.88 24.99
CA ILE A 209 -8.55 6.60 24.54
C ILE A 209 -8.90 5.48 25.55
N ASN A 210 -8.60 5.68 26.83
CA ASN A 210 -8.69 4.61 27.83
C ASN A 210 -10.12 4.21 28.19
N ASN A 211 -11.04 5.19 28.22
CA ASN A 211 -12.42 4.93 28.69
C ASN A 211 -13.42 4.75 27.53
N TYR A 212 -13.12 5.30 26.35
CA TYR A 212 -14.05 5.34 25.24
C TYR A 212 -13.49 4.77 23.94
N ASP A 213 -12.24 4.26 23.95
CA ASP A 213 -11.56 3.67 22.79
C ASP A 213 -11.51 4.60 21.56
N ILE A 214 -11.46 5.93 21.81
CA ILE A 214 -11.37 6.96 20.76
C ILE A 214 -9.90 7.22 20.48
N THR A 215 -9.37 6.57 19.46
CA THR A 215 -7.95 6.62 19.05
C THR A 215 -7.66 7.74 18.04
N ASP A 216 -8.68 8.22 17.33
CA ASP A 216 -8.52 9.27 16.33
C ASP A 216 -8.24 10.65 16.98
N ARG A 217 -7.56 11.48 16.21
CA ARG A 217 -7.31 12.86 16.64
C ARG A 217 -8.62 13.63 16.66
N PHE A 218 -8.84 14.33 17.73
CA PHE A 218 -9.95 15.27 17.87
C PHE A 218 -9.44 16.64 18.28
N GLY A 219 -10.19 17.69 18.00
CA GLY A 219 -9.83 19.05 18.35
C GLY A 219 -11.06 19.94 18.47
N PRO A 220 -10.92 21.10 19.14
CA PRO A 220 -12.00 22.07 19.23
C PRO A 220 -12.29 22.64 17.84
N ILE A 221 -13.58 22.75 17.51
CA ILE A 221 -14.05 23.37 16.27
C ILE A 221 -14.28 24.88 16.47
N ASN A 222 -14.66 25.29 17.69
CA ASN A 222 -14.97 26.68 18.02
C ASN A 222 -14.51 27.04 19.44
N SER A 223 -14.66 28.32 19.81
CA SER A 223 -14.32 28.85 21.12
C SER A 223 -15.11 28.21 22.29
N ASN A 224 -16.25 27.59 22.01
CA ASN A 224 -17.09 26.91 23.00
C ASN A 224 -16.66 25.45 23.24
N TYR A 225 -15.46 25.07 22.80
CA TYR A 225 -14.89 23.73 22.98
C TYR A 225 -15.79 22.62 22.48
N THR A 226 -16.50 22.83 21.35
CA THR A 226 -17.16 21.73 20.64
C THR A 226 -16.11 20.90 19.92
N TYR A 227 -16.16 19.59 20.08
CA TYR A 227 -15.18 18.67 19.53
C TYR A 227 -15.84 17.76 18.50
N LYS A 228 -15.11 17.42 17.43
CA LYS A 228 -15.52 16.42 16.46
C LYS A 228 -14.77 15.12 16.74
N PHE A 229 -15.52 14.05 16.91
CA PHE A 229 -15.00 12.69 17.08
C PHE A 229 -15.45 11.80 15.96
N MET A 230 -14.65 10.76 15.69
CA MET A 230 -15.07 9.58 14.93
C MET A 230 -15.43 8.51 15.94
N GLY A 231 -16.69 8.08 15.98
CA GLY A 231 -17.21 7.06 16.88
C GLY A 231 -17.80 5.86 16.11
N ILE A 232 -17.87 4.72 16.79
CA ILE A 232 -18.42 3.47 16.26
C ILE A 232 -19.88 3.32 16.67
#